data_9b2c38b20031e861b106df4cc7792452
#
_entry.id   9b2c38b20031e861b106df4cc7792452
#
_cell.length_a   1.000
_cell.length_b   1.000
_cell.length_c   1.000
_cell.angle_alpha   90.00
_cell.angle_beta   90.00
_cell.angle_gamma   90.00
#
_symmetry.space_group_name_H-M   'P 1'
#
loop_
_entity.id
_entity.type
_entity.pdbx_description
1 polymer ?
#
loop_
_entity_poly.entity_id
_entity_poly.type
_entity_poly.pdbx_seq_one_letter_code
_entity_poly.pdbx_strand_id
1 'polypeptide(L)'
;MNYIASLIKNIEVDFDYSFSTNKEVDYSFVYYVEAITRVYGDKDKATILFEKKENITPKKTISKMGAQYSAFRKTVTIDYARFNSFVNAFKTSYGLTSESDVTIILHVIGNANNSEFSDEISVNGEAKVVIPLSEQTLSVVIDSNNINDHGSLSKRASFDLINLIYIAVFIIILLIDIFIIYKLVLIIDKYLKSITKYEKKLNKILREYDSVIANVESNVDTNNYQFVKVASFEELLDVHDNVGAPILFKEVVPGYCSHFIIINDNILYRYVLKSDKNDEK
;
A
#
# COMPACT_ATOMS: atom_id res chain seq x y z
N MET A 1 22.18 47.50 -2.75
CA MET A 1 23.32 48.49 -2.81
C MET A 1 23.55 48.76 -4.29
N ASN A 2 23.49 50.01 -4.75
CA ASN A 2 23.68 50.34 -6.15
C ASN A 2 25.12 50.83 -6.36
N TYR A 3 25.79 50.28 -7.35
CA TYR A 3 27.17 50.64 -7.73
C TYR A 3 27.15 51.43 -9.03
N ILE A 4 28.09 52.36 -9.21
CA ILE A 4 28.27 53.07 -10.49
C ILE A 4 28.88 52.11 -11.47
N ALA A 5 28.15 51.75 -12.51
CA ALA A 5 28.54 50.70 -13.46
C ALA A 5 29.85 50.94 -14.18
N SER A 6 30.18 52.20 -14.51
CA SER A 6 31.44 52.58 -15.18
C SER A 6 32.69 52.39 -14.33
N LEU A 7 32.56 52.22 -13.02
CA LEU A 7 33.70 51.99 -12.11
C LEU A 7 33.98 50.49 -11.91
N ILE A 8 33.06 49.61 -12.34
CA ILE A 8 33.18 48.18 -12.17
C ILE A 8 34.02 47.62 -13.34
N LYS A 9 35.11 46.97 -13.01
CA LYS A 9 35.96 46.26 -13.97
C LYS A 9 35.59 44.77 -14.04
N ASN A 10 35.57 44.14 -12.88
CA ASN A 10 35.29 42.71 -12.76
C ASN A 10 34.19 42.44 -11.75
N ILE A 11 33.46 41.37 -11.98
CA ILE A 11 32.49 40.81 -11.03
C ILE A 11 32.90 39.38 -10.76
N GLU A 12 32.98 39.02 -9.50
CA GLU A 12 33.25 37.66 -9.08
C GLU A 12 31.92 36.95 -8.77
N VAL A 13 31.72 35.78 -9.37
CA VAL A 13 30.52 34.96 -9.21
C VAL A 13 30.92 33.62 -8.64
N ASP A 14 30.33 33.26 -7.49
CA ASP A 14 30.49 31.97 -6.85
C ASP A 14 29.28 31.08 -7.10
N PHE A 15 29.53 29.92 -7.65
CA PHE A 15 28.54 28.88 -7.81
C PHE A 15 28.82 27.73 -6.86
N ASP A 16 27.84 27.38 -6.03
CA ASP A 16 27.85 26.19 -5.18
C ASP A 16 26.92 25.14 -5.76
N TYR A 17 27.47 23.94 -5.99
CA TYR A 17 26.68 22.79 -6.44
C TYR A 17 26.84 21.65 -5.45
N SER A 18 25.73 20.97 -5.16
CA SER A 18 25.70 19.76 -4.36
C SER A 18 24.78 18.72 -4.97
N PHE A 19 25.19 17.47 -4.89
CA PHE A 19 24.46 16.29 -5.30
C PHE A 19 24.47 15.30 -4.13
N SER A 20 23.31 14.75 -3.78
CA SER A 20 23.18 13.78 -2.71
C SER A 20 22.20 12.66 -3.08
N THR A 21 22.51 11.45 -2.65
CA THR A 21 21.68 10.26 -2.84
C THR A 21 21.54 9.50 -1.52
N ASN A 22 20.45 8.75 -1.38
CA ASN A 22 20.23 7.90 -0.22
C ASN A 22 21.00 6.57 -0.28
N LYS A 23 21.63 6.25 -1.41
CA LYS A 23 22.49 5.08 -1.62
C LYS A 23 23.75 5.48 -2.35
N GLU A 24 24.80 4.65 -2.25
CA GLU A 24 26.02 4.83 -3.00
C GLU A 24 25.77 4.69 -4.49
N VAL A 25 26.28 5.62 -5.29
CA VAL A 25 26.19 5.64 -6.75
C VAL A 25 27.55 5.91 -7.36
N ASP A 26 27.74 5.42 -8.55
CA ASP A 26 28.83 5.82 -9.42
C ASP A 26 28.31 6.99 -10.25
N TYR A 27 29.03 8.13 -10.24
CA TYR A 27 28.60 9.29 -10.98
C TYR A 27 29.73 9.87 -11.85
N SER A 28 29.30 10.53 -12.93
CA SER A 28 30.17 11.31 -13.81
C SER A 28 29.43 12.57 -14.25
N PHE A 29 29.94 13.74 -13.84
CA PHE A 29 29.36 15.03 -14.17
C PHE A 29 30.39 15.85 -14.97
N VAL A 30 29.93 16.49 -16.05
CA VAL A 30 30.63 17.52 -16.78
C VAL A 30 30.08 18.87 -16.39
N TYR A 31 30.95 19.80 -15.98
CA TYR A 31 30.51 21.14 -15.65
C TYR A 31 31.38 22.19 -16.39
N TYR A 32 30.72 23.30 -16.72
CA TYR A 32 31.38 24.47 -17.33
C TYR A 32 30.50 25.71 -17.10
N VAL A 33 31.12 26.90 -17.27
CA VAL A 33 30.41 28.17 -17.16
C VAL A 33 30.38 28.84 -18.52
N GLU A 34 29.15 29.23 -18.95
CA GLU A 34 28.88 29.96 -20.19
C GLU A 34 28.38 31.36 -19.87
N ALA A 35 28.73 32.34 -20.68
CA ALA A 35 28.14 33.67 -20.69
C ALA A 35 27.32 33.86 -21.94
N ILE A 36 26.07 34.33 -21.78
CA ILE A 36 25.16 34.68 -22.85
C ILE A 36 24.88 36.17 -22.77
N THR A 37 25.38 36.94 -23.73
CA THR A 37 25.14 38.38 -23.85
C THR A 37 23.94 38.62 -24.74
N ARG A 38 22.96 39.38 -24.27
CA ARG A 38 21.75 39.72 -25.00
C ARG A 38 21.50 41.23 -25.07
N VAL A 39 20.98 41.67 -26.21
CA VAL A 39 20.42 43.00 -26.41
C VAL A 39 18.98 42.82 -26.88
N TYR A 40 18.04 43.45 -26.19
CA TYR A 40 16.60 43.28 -26.42
C TYR A 40 16.03 44.40 -27.27
N GLY A 41 14.90 44.15 -27.97
CA GLY A 41 14.19 45.13 -28.74
C GLY A 41 13.16 45.92 -27.96
N ASP A 42 12.75 45.38 -26.84
CA ASP A 42 11.70 45.95 -25.99
C ASP A 42 12.11 45.88 -24.49
N LYS A 43 11.36 46.61 -23.67
CA LYS A 43 11.60 46.63 -22.20
C LYS A 43 11.16 45.35 -21.51
N ASP A 44 10.24 44.60 -22.10
CA ASP A 44 9.71 43.35 -21.54
C ASP A 44 10.61 42.17 -21.89
N LYS A 45 11.74 42.40 -22.59
CA LYS A 45 12.73 41.40 -23.01
C LYS A 45 12.15 40.26 -23.87
N ALA A 46 11.00 40.50 -24.52
CA ALA A 46 10.35 39.50 -25.34
C ALA A 46 11.05 39.28 -26.66
N THR A 47 11.69 40.34 -27.23
CA THR A 47 12.37 40.30 -28.54
C THR A 47 13.87 40.41 -28.33
N ILE A 48 14.63 39.40 -28.75
CA ILE A 48 16.10 39.39 -28.72
C ILE A 48 16.60 39.89 -30.06
N LEU A 49 17.27 41.05 -30.10
CA LEU A 49 17.89 41.61 -31.27
C LEU A 49 19.28 41.06 -31.53
N PHE A 50 19.98 40.72 -30.47
CA PHE A 50 21.37 40.18 -30.55
C PHE A 50 21.60 39.21 -29.42
N GLU A 51 22.22 38.05 -29.71
CA GLU A 51 22.68 37.07 -28.73
C GLU A 51 24.09 36.60 -29.10
N LYS A 52 24.97 36.56 -28.10
CA LYS A 52 26.32 35.99 -28.22
C LYS A 52 26.60 35.08 -27.04
N LYS A 53 27.01 33.84 -27.33
CA LYS A 53 27.39 32.83 -26.35
C LYS A 53 28.92 32.64 -26.37
N GLU A 54 29.50 32.56 -25.19
CA GLU A 54 30.93 32.25 -25.06
C GLU A 54 31.21 31.43 -23.78
N ASN A 55 32.06 30.42 -23.88
CA ASN A 55 32.46 29.66 -22.71
C ASN A 55 33.47 30.45 -21.88
N ILE A 56 33.12 30.73 -20.62
CA ILE A 56 34.03 31.40 -19.65
C ILE A 56 35.07 30.41 -19.12
N THR A 57 34.63 29.15 -18.92
CA THR A 57 35.55 28.10 -18.44
C THR A 57 35.52 26.88 -19.36
N PRO A 58 36.66 26.16 -19.48
CA PRO A 58 36.66 24.88 -20.17
C PRO A 58 35.78 23.86 -19.42
N LYS A 59 35.26 22.89 -20.18
CA LYS A 59 34.52 21.75 -19.61
C LYS A 59 35.43 20.92 -18.72
N LYS A 60 34.99 20.62 -17.52
CA LYS A 60 35.65 19.76 -16.55
C LYS A 60 34.79 18.60 -16.16
N THR A 61 35.37 17.42 -15.98
CA THR A 61 34.66 16.22 -15.54
C THR A 61 35.02 15.91 -14.09
N ILE A 62 34.03 15.57 -13.30
CA ILE A 62 34.15 15.01 -11.95
C ILE A 62 33.50 13.64 -11.98
N SER A 63 34.25 12.59 -11.62
CA SER A 63 33.74 11.23 -11.53
C SER A 63 34.13 10.62 -10.20
N LYS A 64 33.24 9.84 -9.59
CA LYS A 64 33.52 9.10 -8.36
C LYS A 64 32.66 7.84 -8.31
N MET A 65 33.23 6.77 -7.78
CA MET A 65 32.57 5.50 -7.56
C MET A 65 32.10 5.37 -6.09
N GLY A 66 30.96 4.74 -5.86
CA GLY A 66 30.46 4.41 -4.53
C GLY A 66 30.28 5.62 -3.62
N ALA A 67 29.73 6.72 -4.12
CA ALA A 67 29.56 7.93 -3.34
C ALA A 67 28.08 8.31 -3.16
N GLN A 68 27.74 8.76 -1.95
CA GLN A 68 26.40 9.27 -1.63
C GLN A 68 26.31 10.79 -1.74
N TYR A 69 27.45 11.48 -1.82
CA TYR A 69 27.50 12.94 -1.83
C TYR A 69 28.63 13.45 -2.71
N SER A 70 28.34 14.52 -3.43
CA SER A 70 29.30 15.32 -4.16
C SER A 70 28.99 16.80 -4.02
N ALA A 71 29.99 17.62 -3.81
CA ALA A 71 29.85 19.07 -3.84
C ALA A 71 31.08 19.71 -4.42
N PHE A 72 30.90 20.80 -5.10
CA PHE A 72 32.01 21.66 -5.54
C PHE A 72 31.57 23.12 -5.56
N ARG A 73 32.55 24.00 -5.35
CA ARG A 73 32.39 25.43 -5.54
C ARG A 73 33.18 25.84 -6.79
N LYS A 74 32.57 26.70 -7.62
CA LYS A 74 33.21 27.25 -8.80
C LYS A 74 33.13 28.76 -8.78
N THR A 75 34.27 29.43 -8.51
CA THR A 75 34.42 30.87 -8.62
C THR A 75 34.83 31.24 -10.06
N VAL A 76 34.17 32.22 -10.65
CA VAL A 76 34.51 32.79 -11.95
C VAL A 76 34.58 34.30 -11.86
N THR A 77 35.64 34.86 -12.47
CA THR A 77 35.81 36.32 -12.60
C THR A 77 35.29 36.73 -13.96
N ILE A 78 34.27 37.58 -14.00
CA ILE A 78 33.63 38.10 -15.19
C ILE A 78 34.22 39.48 -15.48
N ASP A 79 34.85 39.68 -16.64
CA ASP A 79 35.31 40.97 -17.12
C ASP A 79 34.08 41.82 -17.54
N TYR A 80 33.44 42.42 -16.56
CA TYR A 80 32.25 43.26 -16.76
C TYR A 80 32.53 44.42 -17.71
N ALA A 81 33.69 45.07 -17.58
CA ALA A 81 34.05 46.20 -18.43
C ALA A 81 34.10 45.83 -19.91
N ARG A 82 34.60 44.64 -20.24
CA ARG A 82 34.60 44.10 -21.63
C ARG A 82 33.19 43.89 -22.16
N PHE A 83 32.31 43.22 -21.42
CA PHE A 83 30.93 42.99 -21.83
C PHE A 83 30.15 44.31 -21.97
N ASN A 84 30.31 45.21 -21.02
CA ASN A 84 29.62 46.49 -21.01
C ASN A 84 30.07 47.38 -22.17
N SER A 85 31.38 47.46 -22.45
CA SER A 85 31.94 48.22 -23.56
C SER A 85 31.49 47.67 -24.91
N PHE A 86 31.47 46.33 -25.07
CA PHE A 86 31.00 45.68 -26.29
C PHE A 86 29.55 46.03 -26.57
N VAL A 87 28.67 45.90 -25.58
CA VAL A 87 27.22 46.20 -25.75
C VAL A 87 26.98 47.68 -25.97
N ASN A 88 27.70 48.59 -25.30
CA ASN A 88 27.59 50.03 -25.51
C ASN A 88 28.00 50.40 -26.95
N ALA A 89 29.11 49.86 -27.47
CA ALA A 89 29.54 50.07 -28.85
C ALA A 89 28.53 49.53 -29.85
N PHE A 90 27.98 48.34 -29.62
CA PHE A 90 26.94 47.76 -30.45
C PHE A 90 25.68 48.64 -30.48
N LYS A 91 25.14 49.03 -29.30
CA LYS A 91 23.95 49.89 -29.20
C LYS A 91 24.15 51.24 -29.88
N THR A 92 25.32 51.87 -29.70
CA THR A 92 25.69 53.14 -30.34
C THR A 92 25.73 52.99 -31.86
N SER A 93 26.32 51.94 -32.39
CA SER A 93 26.46 51.71 -33.84
C SER A 93 25.11 51.53 -34.56
N TYR A 94 24.10 50.98 -33.83
CA TYR A 94 22.76 50.73 -34.39
C TYR A 94 21.68 51.67 -33.85
N GLY A 95 22.06 52.70 -33.07
CA GLY A 95 21.11 53.67 -32.51
C GLY A 95 20.10 53.05 -31.53
N LEU A 96 20.48 51.99 -30.81
CA LEU A 96 19.58 51.25 -29.91
C LEU A 96 19.63 51.85 -28.50
N THR A 97 18.42 51.99 -27.88
CA THR A 97 18.25 52.43 -26.47
C THR A 97 17.64 51.35 -25.59
N SER A 98 17.56 50.13 -26.07
CA SER A 98 16.93 48.97 -25.45
C SER A 98 17.74 48.40 -24.31
N GLU A 99 17.13 47.54 -23.48
CA GLU A 99 17.82 46.82 -22.38
C GLU A 99 18.80 45.78 -22.91
N SER A 100 19.75 45.44 -22.07
CA SER A 100 20.76 44.43 -22.36
C SER A 100 21.31 43.83 -21.08
N ASP A 101 21.70 42.57 -21.15
CA ASP A 101 22.32 41.85 -20.04
C ASP A 101 23.34 40.82 -20.50
N VAL A 102 24.13 40.34 -19.55
CA VAL A 102 24.90 39.12 -19.67
C VAL A 102 24.40 38.12 -18.61
N THR A 103 23.99 36.95 -19.05
CA THR A 103 23.59 35.84 -18.17
C THR A 103 24.79 34.88 -18.06
N ILE A 104 25.28 34.69 -16.84
CA ILE A 104 26.35 33.74 -16.51
C ILE A 104 25.66 32.45 -16.02
N ILE A 105 25.93 31.32 -16.68
CA ILE A 105 25.26 30.05 -16.42
C ILE A 105 26.34 29.00 -16.07
N LEU A 106 26.21 28.40 -14.88
CA LEU A 106 26.87 27.14 -14.58
C LEU A 106 25.99 26.00 -15.11
N HIS A 107 26.55 25.20 -16.01
CA HIS A 107 25.96 23.95 -16.47
C HIS A 107 26.60 22.78 -15.73
N VAL A 108 25.79 21.85 -15.24
CA VAL A 108 26.20 20.56 -14.66
C VAL A 108 25.40 19.47 -15.34
N ILE A 109 26.04 18.65 -16.16
CA ILE A 109 25.39 17.63 -16.97
C ILE A 109 26.10 16.31 -16.74
N GLY A 110 25.36 15.24 -16.52
CA GLY A 110 25.93 13.92 -16.35
C GLY A 110 24.92 12.87 -15.96
N ASN A 111 25.43 11.79 -15.45
CA ASN A 111 24.64 10.66 -14.98
C ASN A 111 25.20 10.08 -13.69
N ALA A 112 24.32 9.41 -12.99
CA ALA A 112 24.66 8.59 -11.84
C ALA A 112 23.95 7.24 -11.97
N ASN A 113 24.65 6.16 -11.63
CA ASN A 113 24.12 4.80 -11.69
C ASN A 113 24.45 4.03 -10.41
N ASN A 114 23.73 2.95 -10.19
CA ASN A 114 23.99 2.01 -9.12
C ASN A 114 23.70 0.60 -9.65
N SER A 115 24.54 -0.37 -9.32
CA SER A 115 24.42 -1.74 -9.78
C SER A 115 23.11 -2.46 -9.38
N GLU A 116 22.40 -1.92 -8.37
CA GLU A 116 21.09 -2.47 -7.94
C GLU A 116 19.92 -2.03 -8.83
N PHE A 117 20.12 -0.99 -9.67
CA PHE A 117 19.07 -0.41 -10.51
C PHE A 117 19.48 -0.50 -11.99
N SER A 118 18.52 -0.81 -12.85
CA SER A 118 18.73 -0.87 -14.28
C SER A 118 18.75 0.49 -14.98
N ASP A 119 18.25 1.52 -14.29
CA ASP A 119 18.08 2.85 -14.85
C ASP A 119 19.18 3.79 -14.35
N GLU A 120 19.61 4.71 -15.23
CA GLU A 120 20.55 5.78 -14.89
C GLU A 120 19.79 7.02 -14.42
N ILE A 121 20.35 7.72 -13.43
CA ILE A 121 19.87 9.04 -13.03
C ILE A 121 20.53 10.07 -13.97
N SER A 122 19.74 10.71 -14.79
CA SER A 122 20.20 11.86 -15.55
C SER A 122 20.27 13.08 -14.63
N VAL A 123 21.43 13.74 -14.59
CA VAL A 123 21.66 14.97 -13.84
C VAL A 123 21.83 16.10 -14.84
N ASN A 124 20.93 17.09 -14.76
CA ASN A 124 20.96 18.27 -15.61
C ASN A 124 20.62 19.50 -14.76
N GLY A 125 21.66 20.13 -14.22
CA GLY A 125 21.54 21.30 -13.35
C GLY A 125 22.06 22.57 -14.04
N GLU A 126 21.35 23.67 -13.83
CA GLU A 126 21.78 25.00 -14.28
C GLU A 126 21.61 26.00 -13.13
N ALA A 127 22.63 26.84 -12.92
CA ALA A 127 22.54 27.99 -12.03
C ALA A 127 22.84 29.26 -12.81
N LYS A 128 22.01 30.30 -12.70
CA LYS A 128 22.05 31.49 -13.53
C LYS A 128 22.18 32.75 -12.71
N VAL A 129 23.07 33.67 -13.16
CA VAL A 129 23.19 35.03 -12.63
C VAL A 129 23.05 36.00 -13.79
N VAL A 130 22.10 36.91 -13.70
CA VAL A 130 21.84 37.93 -14.72
C VAL A 130 22.41 39.26 -14.27
N ILE A 131 23.29 39.82 -15.09
CA ILE A 131 24.01 41.07 -14.86
C ILE A 131 23.59 42.08 -15.92
N PRO A 132 22.90 43.18 -15.55
CA PRO A 132 22.52 44.22 -16.50
C PRO A 132 23.74 44.88 -17.14
N LEU A 133 23.66 45.22 -18.41
CA LEU A 133 24.68 45.93 -19.16
C LEU A 133 24.13 47.24 -19.70
N SER A 134 25.04 48.21 -19.95
CA SER A 134 24.68 49.52 -20.50
C SER A 134 23.80 50.36 -19.59
N GLU A 135 23.89 50.14 -18.29
CA GLU A 135 23.17 50.87 -17.26
C GLU A 135 24.13 51.88 -16.58
N GLN A 136 23.57 52.98 -16.00
CA GLN A 136 24.36 53.94 -15.22
C GLN A 136 24.72 53.39 -13.83
N THR A 137 23.80 52.64 -13.25
CA THR A 137 24.01 52.01 -11.95
C THR A 137 23.70 50.52 -12.05
N LEU A 138 24.53 49.71 -11.41
CA LEU A 138 24.37 48.27 -11.35
C LEU A 138 23.68 47.89 -10.04
N SER A 139 22.49 47.28 -10.13
CA SER A 139 21.89 46.52 -9.03
C SER A 139 22.04 45.05 -9.37
N VAL A 140 22.86 44.33 -8.59
CA VAL A 140 22.99 42.87 -8.80
C VAL A 140 21.72 42.20 -8.25
N VAL A 141 20.89 41.67 -9.13
CA VAL A 141 19.81 40.78 -8.76
C VAL A 141 20.35 39.36 -8.91
N ILE A 142 20.58 38.69 -7.80
CA ILE A 142 20.88 37.27 -7.78
C ILE A 142 19.54 36.55 -7.87
N ASP A 143 19.19 36.07 -9.04
CA ASP A 143 18.07 35.12 -9.20
C ASP A 143 18.60 33.73 -8.80
N SER A 144 18.55 33.45 -7.51
CA SER A 144 18.86 32.14 -6.96
C SER A 144 17.65 31.23 -7.11
N ASN A 145 17.23 30.95 -8.33
CA ASN A 145 16.37 29.82 -8.58
C ASN A 145 17.18 28.56 -8.23
N ASN A 146 17.10 28.13 -6.99
CA ASN A 146 17.56 26.82 -6.56
C ASN A 146 16.78 25.79 -7.40
N ILE A 147 17.36 25.32 -8.46
CA ILE A 147 16.81 24.20 -9.22
C ILE A 147 17.11 22.98 -8.38
N ASN A 148 16.19 22.65 -7.48
CA ASN A 148 16.18 21.40 -6.76
C ASN A 148 15.52 20.37 -7.69
N ASP A 149 16.35 19.62 -8.41
CA ASP A 149 15.85 18.48 -9.18
C ASP A 149 15.85 17.25 -8.27
N HIS A 150 14.70 16.62 -8.12
CA HIS A 150 14.50 15.42 -7.31
C HIS A 150 14.10 14.26 -8.22
N GLY A 151 15.00 13.31 -8.39
CA GLY A 151 14.73 12.04 -9.06
C GLY A 151 14.58 10.90 -8.07
N SER A 152 13.74 9.93 -8.37
CA SER A 152 13.71 8.67 -7.65
C SER A 152 13.91 7.51 -8.62
N LEU A 153 14.79 6.59 -8.25
CA LEU A 153 14.91 5.29 -8.93
C LEU A 153 14.13 4.26 -8.13
N SER A 154 13.23 3.56 -8.80
CA SER A 154 12.55 2.40 -8.23
C SER A 154 13.17 1.12 -8.80
N LYS A 155 13.54 0.20 -7.91
CA LYS A 155 13.90 -1.16 -8.33
C LYS A 155 12.65 -1.82 -8.86
N ARG A 156 12.61 -2.16 -10.15
CA ARG A 156 11.60 -3.11 -10.64
C ARG A 156 11.82 -4.39 -9.86
N ALA A 157 10.79 -4.82 -9.13
CA ALA A 157 10.80 -6.13 -8.51
C ALA A 157 10.99 -7.16 -9.63
N SER A 158 12.20 -7.65 -9.80
CA SER A 158 12.42 -8.86 -10.60
C SER A 158 11.76 -9.98 -9.84
N PHE A 159 10.84 -10.69 -10.49
CA PHE A 159 10.33 -11.94 -9.95
C PHE A 159 11.48 -12.95 -9.99
N ASP A 160 12.25 -13.00 -8.92
CA ASP A 160 13.27 -14.01 -8.77
C ASP A 160 12.59 -15.40 -8.77
N LEU A 161 13.26 -16.37 -9.36
CA LEU A 161 12.79 -17.78 -9.45
C LEU A 161 12.37 -18.30 -8.07
N ILE A 162 13.01 -17.83 -7.01
CA ILE A 162 12.70 -18.12 -5.60
C ILE A 162 11.28 -17.65 -5.23
N ASN A 163 10.88 -16.45 -5.64
CA ASN A 163 9.54 -15.93 -5.37
C ASN A 163 8.45 -16.74 -6.09
N LEU A 164 8.76 -17.25 -7.29
CA LEU A 164 7.87 -18.11 -8.05
C LEU A 164 7.68 -19.48 -7.36
N ILE A 165 8.75 -20.03 -6.75
CA ILE A 165 8.69 -21.25 -5.94
C ILE A 165 7.81 -21.02 -4.69
N TYR A 166 7.96 -19.92 -3.97
CA TYR A 166 7.11 -19.61 -2.82
C TYR A 166 5.62 -19.50 -3.19
N ILE A 167 5.31 -18.87 -4.31
CA ILE A 167 3.94 -18.80 -4.83
C ILE A 167 3.40 -20.19 -5.15
N ALA A 168 4.19 -21.04 -5.80
CA ALA A 168 3.80 -22.42 -6.14
C ALA A 168 3.54 -23.25 -4.87
N VAL A 169 4.41 -23.17 -3.85
CA VAL A 169 4.23 -23.84 -2.56
C VAL A 169 2.97 -23.35 -1.85
N PHE A 170 2.72 -22.04 -1.84
CA PHE A 170 1.51 -21.47 -1.25
C PHE A 170 0.23 -22.00 -1.94
N ILE A 171 0.21 -22.09 -3.27
CA ILE A 171 -0.92 -22.65 -4.02
C ILE A 171 -1.15 -24.10 -3.66
N ILE A 172 -0.09 -24.90 -3.52
CA ILE A 172 -0.19 -26.33 -3.13
C ILE A 172 -0.80 -26.46 -1.74
N ILE A 173 -0.35 -25.67 -0.76
CA ILE A 173 -0.91 -25.67 0.60
C ILE A 173 -2.39 -25.32 0.57
N LEU A 174 -2.78 -24.30 -0.18
CA LEU A 174 -4.16 -23.87 -0.30
C LEU A 174 -5.06 -24.97 -0.91
N LEU A 175 -4.57 -25.71 -1.90
CA LEU A 175 -5.29 -26.86 -2.48
C LEU A 175 -5.47 -28.00 -1.47
N ILE A 176 -4.46 -28.26 -0.63
CA ILE A 176 -4.54 -29.26 0.44
C ILE A 176 -5.59 -28.85 1.47
N ASP A 177 -5.63 -27.59 1.88
CA ASP A 177 -6.61 -27.08 2.83
C ASP A 177 -8.03 -27.21 2.30
N ILE A 178 -8.27 -26.82 1.04
CA ILE A 178 -9.57 -27.01 0.38
C ILE A 178 -9.99 -28.47 0.36
N PHE A 179 -9.06 -29.40 0.07
CA PHE A 179 -9.33 -30.83 0.06
C PHE A 179 -9.71 -31.35 1.47
N ILE A 180 -9.01 -30.91 2.51
CA ILE A 180 -9.31 -31.27 3.91
C ILE A 180 -10.70 -30.77 4.30
N ILE A 181 -11.04 -29.52 4.00
CA ILE A 181 -12.37 -28.94 4.28
C ILE A 181 -13.46 -29.75 3.56
N TYR A 182 -13.26 -30.07 2.29
CA TYR A 182 -14.20 -30.89 1.52
C TYR A 182 -14.45 -32.26 2.16
N LYS A 183 -13.37 -32.96 2.58
CA LYS A 183 -13.48 -34.24 3.30
C LYS A 183 -14.22 -34.11 4.64
N LEU A 184 -13.95 -33.05 5.39
CA LEU A 184 -14.62 -32.75 6.65
C LEU A 184 -16.14 -32.56 6.45
N VAL A 185 -16.53 -31.78 5.44
CA VAL A 185 -17.96 -31.58 5.10
C VAL A 185 -18.65 -32.89 4.75
N LEU A 186 -18.00 -33.76 3.98
CA LEU A 186 -18.57 -35.08 3.65
C LEU A 186 -18.76 -35.98 4.88
N ILE A 187 -17.82 -35.94 5.83
CA ILE A 187 -17.92 -36.70 7.08
C ILE A 187 -19.08 -36.18 7.93
N ILE A 188 -19.18 -34.85 8.08
CA ILE A 188 -20.27 -34.21 8.84
C ILE A 188 -21.64 -34.52 8.22
N ASP A 189 -21.75 -34.42 6.88
CA ASP A 189 -23.01 -34.73 6.16
C ASP A 189 -23.43 -36.20 6.36
N LYS A 190 -22.46 -37.12 6.28
CA LYS A 190 -22.70 -38.55 6.56
C LYS A 190 -23.14 -38.76 8.02
N TYR A 191 -22.50 -38.09 8.98
CA TYR A 191 -22.86 -38.20 10.40
C TYR A 191 -24.28 -37.64 10.66
N LEU A 192 -24.59 -36.46 10.10
CA LEU A 192 -25.92 -35.84 10.24
C LEU A 192 -27.02 -36.65 9.60
N LYS A 193 -26.76 -37.32 8.50
CA LYS A 193 -27.72 -38.24 7.84
C LYS A 193 -27.91 -39.55 8.59
N SER A 194 -26.93 -39.98 9.43
CA SER A 194 -27.04 -41.18 10.22
C SER A 194 -27.92 -41.02 11.46
N ILE A 195 -28.21 -39.78 11.90
CA ILE A 195 -29.13 -39.53 13.02
C ILE A 195 -30.56 -39.77 12.53
N THR A 196 -31.18 -40.79 13.08
CA THR A 196 -32.54 -41.19 12.70
C THR A 196 -33.58 -40.14 13.09
N LYS A 197 -34.74 -40.13 12.45
CA LYS A 197 -35.86 -39.26 12.86
C LYS A 197 -36.30 -39.52 14.30
N TYR A 198 -36.21 -40.79 14.73
CA TYR A 198 -36.45 -41.20 16.10
C TYR A 198 -35.53 -40.49 17.08
N GLU A 199 -34.20 -40.55 16.86
CA GLU A 199 -33.21 -39.92 17.73
C GLU A 199 -33.35 -38.40 17.78
N LYS A 200 -33.65 -37.74 16.64
CA LYS A 200 -33.95 -36.30 16.61
C LYS A 200 -35.15 -35.95 17.49
N LYS A 201 -36.23 -36.73 17.40
CA LYS A 201 -37.44 -36.50 18.18
C LYS A 201 -37.23 -36.82 19.66
N LEU A 202 -36.52 -37.90 19.98
CA LEU A 202 -36.15 -38.27 21.33
C LEU A 202 -35.28 -37.20 21.99
N ASN A 203 -34.20 -36.78 21.35
CA ASN A 203 -33.30 -35.75 21.85
C ASN A 203 -33.98 -34.38 22.02
N LYS A 204 -34.93 -34.05 21.16
CA LYS A 204 -35.75 -32.85 21.30
C LYS A 204 -36.57 -32.90 22.58
N ILE A 205 -37.33 -34.00 22.80
CA ILE A 205 -38.18 -34.19 24.00
C ILE A 205 -37.32 -34.14 25.28
N LEU A 206 -36.21 -34.90 25.34
CA LEU A 206 -35.38 -34.96 26.52
C LEU A 206 -34.73 -33.60 26.84
N ARG A 207 -34.37 -32.80 25.82
CA ARG A 207 -33.78 -31.48 26.04
C ARG A 207 -34.78 -30.40 26.45
N GLU A 208 -35.97 -30.42 25.83
CA GLU A 208 -37.00 -29.39 26.09
C GLU A 208 -37.69 -29.59 27.41
N TYR A 209 -37.83 -30.86 27.88
CA TYR A 209 -38.61 -31.24 29.06
C TYR A 209 -37.77 -31.95 30.14
N ASP A 210 -36.45 -31.72 30.17
CA ASP A 210 -35.52 -32.30 31.15
C ASP A 210 -35.99 -32.11 32.60
N SER A 211 -36.57 -30.97 32.92
CA SER A 211 -37.01 -30.64 34.30
C SER A 211 -38.17 -31.49 34.82
N VAL A 212 -38.97 -32.12 33.96
CA VAL A 212 -40.17 -32.91 34.32
C VAL A 212 -39.98 -34.39 34.01
N ILE A 213 -38.88 -34.77 33.33
CA ILE A 213 -38.60 -36.16 32.96
C ILE A 213 -37.61 -36.77 33.96
N ALA A 214 -37.96 -37.92 34.51
CA ALA A 214 -37.07 -38.72 35.35
C ALA A 214 -36.68 -40.01 34.63
N ASN A 215 -35.36 -40.24 34.49
CA ASN A 215 -34.83 -41.47 33.90
C ASN A 215 -35.01 -42.65 34.85
N VAL A 216 -35.50 -43.79 34.35
CA VAL A 216 -35.72 -45.02 35.15
C VAL A 216 -34.95 -46.17 34.55
N GLU A 217 -34.09 -46.78 35.38
CA GLU A 217 -33.25 -47.93 34.97
C GLU A 217 -34.02 -49.26 35.08
N SER A 218 -34.92 -49.41 36.12
CA SER A 218 -35.71 -50.60 36.28
C SER A 218 -36.94 -50.63 35.43
N ASN A 219 -37.50 -51.83 35.21
CA ASN A 219 -38.84 -51.94 34.56
C ASN A 219 -39.90 -51.50 35.56
N VAL A 220 -40.78 -50.58 35.09
CA VAL A 220 -41.96 -50.23 35.87
C VAL A 220 -42.91 -51.44 35.83
N ASP A 221 -43.32 -51.96 37.02
CA ASP A 221 -44.31 -53.01 37.09
C ASP A 221 -45.69 -52.44 36.65
N THR A 222 -46.20 -53.01 35.60
CA THR A 222 -47.46 -52.53 34.98
C THR A 222 -48.68 -53.40 35.33
N ASN A 223 -48.51 -54.49 36.12
CA ASN A 223 -49.52 -55.47 36.33
C ASN A 223 -50.67 -54.99 37.26
N ASN A 224 -50.42 -53.96 38.07
CA ASN A 224 -51.37 -53.46 39.06
C ASN A 224 -52.06 -52.14 38.67
N TYR A 225 -51.88 -51.65 37.42
CA TYR A 225 -52.37 -50.37 36.96
C TYR A 225 -53.38 -50.51 35.82
N GLN A 226 -54.40 -49.66 35.82
CA GLN A 226 -55.24 -49.48 34.66
C GLN A 226 -54.39 -48.72 33.55
N PHE A 227 -54.20 -49.38 32.43
CA PHE A 227 -53.34 -48.89 31.36
C PHE A 227 -54.09 -47.95 30.41
N VAL A 228 -53.53 -46.72 30.23
CA VAL A 228 -54.04 -45.74 29.27
C VAL A 228 -52.91 -45.40 28.28
N LYS A 229 -53.11 -45.71 27.01
CA LYS A 229 -52.22 -45.33 25.94
C LYS A 229 -52.48 -43.92 25.48
N VAL A 230 -51.46 -43.04 25.51
CA VAL A 230 -51.56 -41.64 25.08
C VAL A 230 -51.01 -41.54 23.65
N ALA A 231 -51.67 -40.76 22.80
CA ALA A 231 -51.36 -40.72 21.38
C ALA A 231 -50.14 -39.88 21.04
N SER A 232 -49.88 -38.80 21.80
CA SER A 232 -48.74 -37.91 21.59
C SER A 232 -48.01 -37.60 22.91
N PHE A 233 -46.77 -37.05 22.81
CA PHE A 233 -46.03 -36.60 23.99
C PHE A 233 -46.69 -35.35 24.61
N GLU A 234 -47.25 -34.49 23.80
CA GLU A 234 -47.97 -33.28 24.20
C GLU A 234 -49.18 -33.63 25.09
N GLU A 235 -49.98 -34.66 24.71
CA GLU A 235 -51.08 -35.16 25.56
C GLU A 235 -50.55 -35.74 26.88
N LEU A 236 -49.40 -36.41 26.88
CA LEU A 236 -48.79 -36.88 28.12
C LEU A 236 -48.32 -35.72 29.01
N LEU A 237 -47.87 -34.62 28.42
CA LEU A 237 -47.49 -33.41 29.13
C LEU A 237 -48.74 -32.74 29.79
N ASP A 238 -49.86 -32.70 29.07
CA ASP A 238 -51.14 -32.22 29.65
C ASP A 238 -51.56 -33.05 30.86
N VAL A 239 -51.33 -34.37 30.83
CA VAL A 239 -51.58 -35.25 32.00
C VAL A 239 -50.60 -34.90 33.14
N HIS A 240 -49.30 -34.66 32.84
CA HIS A 240 -48.33 -34.22 33.82
C HIS A 240 -48.76 -32.94 34.51
N ASP A 241 -49.20 -31.93 33.76
CA ASP A 241 -49.60 -30.62 34.26
C ASP A 241 -50.83 -30.71 35.18
N ASN A 242 -51.75 -31.61 34.86
CA ASN A 242 -52.96 -31.83 35.66
C ASN A 242 -52.72 -32.66 36.92
N VAL A 243 -51.77 -33.62 36.89
CA VAL A 243 -51.50 -34.57 37.95
C VAL A 243 -50.34 -34.16 38.86
N GLY A 244 -49.39 -33.41 38.31
CA GLY A 244 -48.16 -33.02 39.01
C GLY A 244 -47.14 -34.13 39.20
N ALA A 245 -47.34 -35.33 38.60
CA ALA A 245 -46.45 -36.46 38.72
C ALA A 245 -45.36 -36.45 37.66
N PRO A 246 -44.09 -36.83 37.97
CA PRO A 246 -42.98 -36.82 36.99
C PRO A 246 -43.24 -37.79 35.82
N ILE A 247 -42.72 -37.45 34.65
CA ILE A 247 -42.73 -38.31 33.46
C ILE A 247 -41.53 -39.26 33.58
N LEU A 248 -41.84 -40.55 33.76
CA LEU A 248 -40.78 -41.60 33.85
C LEU A 248 -40.36 -41.99 32.43
N PHE A 249 -39.07 -41.83 32.12
CA PHE A 249 -38.52 -42.17 30.82
C PHE A 249 -37.70 -43.44 30.90
N LYS A 250 -37.91 -44.35 29.93
CA LYS A 250 -37.07 -45.51 29.74
C LYS A 250 -36.92 -45.82 28.25
N GLU A 251 -35.67 -45.97 27.81
CA GLU A 251 -35.39 -46.53 26.50
C GLU A 251 -35.48 -48.06 26.59
N VAL A 252 -36.49 -48.62 25.97
CA VAL A 252 -36.74 -50.06 26.04
C VAL A 252 -35.88 -50.82 25.04
N VAL A 253 -35.72 -50.26 23.82
CA VAL A 253 -34.80 -50.75 22.81
C VAL A 253 -33.95 -49.58 22.36
N PRO A 254 -32.65 -49.59 22.69
CA PRO A 254 -31.76 -48.49 22.32
C PRO A 254 -31.82 -48.12 20.84
N GLY A 255 -32.00 -46.81 20.55
CA GLY A 255 -32.08 -46.28 19.18
C GLY A 255 -33.40 -46.62 18.44
N TYR A 256 -34.35 -47.33 19.06
CA TYR A 256 -35.55 -47.79 18.36
C TYR A 256 -36.88 -47.51 19.09
N CYS A 257 -36.93 -47.73 20.43
CA CYS A 257 -38.17 -47.61 21.18
C CYS A 257 -37.98 -47.04 22.57
N SER A 258 -38.68 -45.97 22.88
CA SER A 258 -38.69 -45.33 24.19
C SER A 258 -40.11 -45.22 24.74
N HIS A 259 -40.26 -45.44 26.05
CA HIS A 259 -41.49 -45.28 26.79
C HIS A 259 -41.40 -44.06 27.71
N PHE A 260 -42.44 -43.25 27.69
CA PHE A 260 -42.70 -42.17 28.62
C PHE A 260 -43.96 -42.51 29.39
N ILE A 261 -43.88 -42.52 30.75
CA ILE A 261 -44.91 -43.06 31.59
C ILE A 261 -45.21 -42.07 32.71
N ILE A 262 -46.50 -41.85 33.00
CA ILE A 262 -46.94 -41.16 34.21
C ILE A 262 -47.78 -42.16 35.00
N ILE A 263 -47.56 -42.25 36.31
CA ILE A 263 -48.33 -43.07 37.24
C ILE A 263 -49.09 -42.12 38.16
N ASN A 264 -50.42 -42.28 38.20
CA ASN A 264 -51.25 -41.55 39.08
C ASN A 264 -52.25 -42.53 39.72
N ASP A 265 -52.17 -42.73 41.02
CA ASP A 265 -52.97 -43.69 41.78
C ASP A 265 -52.89 -45.08 41.14
N ASN A 266 -54.04 -45.57 40.60
CA ASN A 266 -54.12 -46.87 39.95
C ASN A 266 -54.14 -46.80 38.42
N ILE A 267 -53.78 -45.63 37.80
CA ILE A 267 -53.76 -45.41 36.34
C ILE A 267 -52.33 -45.18 35.88
N LEU A 268 -51.93 -45.86 34.80
CA LEU A 268 -50.70 -45.72 34.15
C LEU A 268 -50.90 -45.15 32.73
N TYR A 269 -50.49 -43.90 32.52
CA TYR A 269 -50.50 -43.26 31.22
C TYR A 269 -49.17 -43.53 30.50
N ARG A 270 -49.20 -43.96 29.22
CA ARG A 270 -47.96 -44.28 28.47
C ARG A 270 -48.00 -43.72 27.06
N TYR A 271 -47.02 -42.92 26.72
CA TYR A 271 -46.63 -42.58 25.37
C TYR A 271 -45.46 -43.45 24.93
N VAL A 272 -45.50 -43.96 23.67
CA VAL A 272 -44.45 -44.80 23.10
C VAL A 272 -43.89 -44.13 21.85
N LEU A 273 -42.65 -43.69 21.92
CA LEU A 273 -41.90 -43.22 20.75
C LEU A 273 -41.19 -44.41 20.11
N LYS A 274 -41.51 -44.66 18.82
CA LYS A 274 -40.87 -45.72 18.04
C LYS A 274 -40.25 -45.14 16.78
N SER A 275 -39.14 -45.77 16.32
CA SER A 275 -38.64 -45.57 14.97
C SER A 275 -39.61 -46.16 13.95
N ASP A 276 -39.93 -45.41 12.90
CA ASP A 276 -40.70 -45.94 11.79
C ASP A 276 -39.84 -46.95 11.02
N LYS A 277 -40.42 -48.08 10.61
CA LYS A 277 -39.74 -49.15 9.82
C LYS A 277 -39.11 -48.66 8.49
N ASN A 278 -39.39 -47.44 8.05
CA ASN A 278 -38.87 -46.84 6.83
C ASN A 278 -37.64 -45.95 7.04
N ASP A 279 -37.13 -45.85 8.28
CA ASP A 279 -35.92 -45.05 8.53
C ASP A 279 -34.59 -45.84 8.35
N GLU A 280 -34.66 -47.09 7.86
CA GLU A 280 -33.52 -47.97 7.58
C GLU A 280 -33.07 -47.90 6.10
N LYS A 281 -33.18 -46.73 5.41
CA LYS A 281 -32.59 -46.59 4.07
C LYS A 281 -31.73 -45.37 3.97
#